data_b4dd6573ada1b915e0c447de030a17ff
#
_entry.id   b4dd6573ada1b915e0c447de030a17ff
#
_cell.length_a   1.000
_cell.length_b   1.000
_cell.length_c   1.000
_cell.angle_alpha   90.00
_cell.angle_beta   90.00
_cell.angle_gamma   90.00
#
_symmetry.space_group_name_H-M   'P 1'
#
loop_
_entity.id
_entity.type
_entity.pdbx_description
1 polymer ?
#
loop_
_entity_poly.entity_id
_entity_poly.type
_entity_poly.pdbx_seq_one_letter_code
_entity_poly.pdbx_strand_id
1 'polypeptide(L)'
;SPGITQEVFLNQVRELKAKFRNDSDCQAAIGSQWMESIENIGRIIAAADAKMYENKKAFYRINPVSRRYRRCNDKLLQHLSDSETLKRELAENHFLVYFQPKISSENRLIVGCEALIRYTPQPGVLITPGEFLPLLEEFDTVSLIDFYVFRFVCSRLKAWQDQGRQIFPVSVNFSLRTLREAALSERLLAICNQFGIPAGYLEIEITEKVH
;
A
#
# COMPACT_ATOMS: atom_id res chain seq x y z
N SER A 1 -24.04 13.66 7.23
CA SER A 1 -24.75 14.95 7.36
C SER A 1 -25.98 14.77 8.26
N PRO A 2 -26.25 15.66 9.22
CA PRO A 2 -27.47 15.61 10.01
C PRO A 2 -28.69 15.72 9.07
N GLY A 3 -29.64 14.77 9.16
CA GLY A 3 -30.91 14.83 8.42
C GLY A 3 -31.03 13.92 7.20
N ILE A 4 -30.03 13.10 6.86
CA ILE A 4 -30.18 12.09 5.82
C ILE A 4 -30.72 10.79 6.44
N THR A 5 -31.78 10.23 5.87
CA THR A 5 -32.31 8.92 6.29
C THR A 5 -31.47 7.77 5.69
N GLN A 6 -31.54 6.59 6.32
CA GLN A 6 -30.87 5.39 5.79
C GLN A 6 -31.26 5.09 4.33
N GLU A 7 -32.52 5.28 3.98
CA GLU A 7 -33.02 5.04 2.64
C GLU A 7 -32.40 5.96 1.60
N VAL A 8 -32.32 7.26 1.91
CA VAL A 8 -31.67 8.27 1.06
C VAL A 8 -30.19 7.96 0.88
N PHE A 9 -29.50 7.60 1.95
CA PHE A 9 -28.09 7.18 1.90
C PHE A 9 -27.89 5.97 0.99
N LEU A 10 -28.69 4.91 1.17
CA LEU A 10 -28.58 3.70 0.37
C LEU A 10 -28.88 3.94 -1.11
N ASN A 11 -29.81 4.85 -1.43
CA ASN A 11 -30.09 5.25 -2.80
C ASN A 11 -28.90 5.99 -3.43
N GLN A 12 -28.30 6.96 -2.74
CA GLN A 12 -27.10 7.65 -3.20
C GLN A 12 -25.94 6.70 -3.45
N VAL A 13 -25.75 5.71 -2.56
CA VAL A 13 -24.70 4.68 -2.73
C VAL A 13 -24.98 3.81 -3.97
N ARG A 14 -26.26 3.46 -4.25
CA ARG A 14 -26.62 2.70 -5.46
C ARG A 14 -26.35 3.50 -6.72
N GLU A 15 -26.74 4.77 -6.76
CA GLU A 15 -26.47 5.66 -7.89
C GLU A 15 -24.96 5.82 -8.15
N LEU A 16 -24.18 6.02 -7.08
CA LEU A 16 -22.73 6.12 -7.18
C LEU A 16 -22.12 4.83 -7.76
N LYS A 17 -22.53 3.67 -7.24
CA LYS A 17 -22.08 2.37 -7.75
C LYS A 17 -22.48 2.13 -9.20
N ALA A 18 -23.67 2.60 -9.61
CA ALA A 18 -24.13 2.49 -10.99
C ALA A 18 -23.28 3.34 -11.95
N LYS A 19 -22.92 4.56 -11.56
CA LYS A 19 -22.03 5.43 -12.35
C LYS A 19 -20.69 4.75 -12.64
N PHE A 20 -20.02 4.21 -11.61
CA PHE A 20 -18.73 3.55 -11.79
C PHE A 20 -18.82 2.17 -12.48
N ARG A 21 -19.97 1.50 -12.43
CA ARG A 21 -20.18 0.23 -13.15
C ARG A 21 -20.31 0.43 -14.66
N ASN A 22 -20.87 1.55 -15.08
CA ASN A 22 -21.15 1.86 -16.48
C ASN A 22 -20.02 2.67 -17.14
N ASP A 23 -19.02 3.08 -16.39
CA ASP A 23 -17.84 3.79 -16.89
C ASP A 23 -16.76 2.78 -17.30
N SER A 24 -16.39 2.78 -18.59
CA SER A 24 -15.33 1.91 -19.12
C SER A 24 -13.93 2.34 -18.69
N ASP A 25 -13.76 3.62 -18.39
CA ASP A 25 -12.46 4.25 -18.17
C ASP A 25 -12.14 4.44 -16.69
N CYS A 26 -13.17 4.39 -15.82
CA CYS A 26 -13.00 4.56 -14.39
C CYS A 26 -13.80 3.52 -13.59
N GLN A 27 -13.11 2.59 -12.98
CA GLN A 27 -13.71 1.55 -12.12
C GLN A 27 -13.29 1.75 -10.68
N ALA A 28 -14.25 1.74 -9.75
CA ALA A 28 -14.01 1.91 -8.34
C ALA A 28 -14.69 0.84 -7.48
N ALA A 29 -13.98 0.33 -6.48
CA ALA A 29 -14.59 -0.46 -5.41
C ALA A 29 -15.12 0.48 -4.33
N ILE A 30 -16.40 0.33 -3.98
CA ILE A 30 -17.07 1.24 -3.05
C ILE A 30 -17.59 0.45 -1.85
N GLY A 31 -17.05 0.74 -0.67
CA GLY A 31 -17.59 0.33 0.61
C GLY A 31 -18.44 1.44 1.23
N SER A 32 -19.52 1.07 1.88
CA SER A 32 -20.39 2.02 2.57
C SER A 32 -21.00 1.41 3.82
N GLN A 33 -21.11 2.21 4.88
CA GLN A 33 -21.73 1.81 6.12
C GLN A 33 -22.65 2.92 6.63
N TRP A 34 -23.91 2.58 6.94
CA TRP A 34 -24.87 3.46 7.61
C TRP A 34 -24.91 3.15 9.09
N MET A 35 -25.03 4.19 9.90
CA MET A 35 -25.33 4.09 11.34
C MET A 35 -26.22 5.26 11.76
N GLU A 36 -27.14 5.03 12.70
CA GLU A 36 -28.06 6.05 13.22
C GLU A 36 -27.37 7.04 14.16
N SER A 37 -26.32 6.59 14.85
CA SER A 37 -25.52 7.43 15.74
C SER A 37 -24.03 7.21 15.53
N ILE A 38 -23.23 8.27 15.72
CA ILE A 38 -21.78 8.23 15.58
C ILE A 38 -21.18 8.04 16.98
N GLU A 39 -21.16 6.80 17.47
CA GLU A 39 -20.48 6.48 18.73
C GLU A 39 -18.98 6.17 18.53
N ASN A 40 -18.60 5.63 17.36
CA ASN A 40 -17.22 5.31 17.06
C ASN A 40 -16.95 5.36 15.56
N ILE A 41 -16.34 6.45 15.09
CA ILE A 41 -15.99 6.67 13.67
C ILE A 41 -15.04 5.58 13.15
N GLY A 42 -14.10 5.10 13.97
CA GLY A 42 -13.14 4.07 13.56
C GLY A 42 -13.83 2.75 13.19
N ARG A 43 -14.86 2.34 13.93
CA ARG A 43 -15.68 1.16 13.60
C ARG A 43 -16.45 1.32 12.27
N ILE A 44 -16.94 2.53 12.02
CA ILE A 44 -17.69 2.83 10.79
C ILE A 44 -16.76 2.74 9.58
N ILE A 45 -15.58 3.33 9.69
CA ILE A 45 -14.55 3.28 8.63
C ILE A 45 -14.13 1.84 8.39
N ALA A 46 -13.78 1.08 9.44
CA ALA A 46 -13.38 -0.33 9.30
C ALA A 46 -14.48 -1.19 8.63
N ALA A 47 -15.75 -0.99 9.00
CA ALA A 47 -16.87 -1.70 8.36
C ALA A 47 -17.08 -1.30 6.89
N ALA A 48 -16.85 -0.03 6.54
CA ALA A 48 -16.91 0.43 5.16
C ALA A 48 -15.74 -0.14 4.33
N ASP A 49 -14.53 -0.18 4.89
CA ASP A 49 -13.34 -0.75 4.25
C ASP A 49 -13.49 -2.25 4.02
N ALA A 50 -14.00 -3.01 4.99
CA ALA A 50 -14.28 -4.42 4.82
C ALA A 50 -15.23 -4.67 3.65
N LYS A 51 -16.32 -3.89 3.54
CA LYS A 51 -17.26 -3.97 2.41
C LYS A 51 -16.66 -3.56 1.07
N MET A 52 -15.79 -2.56 1.06
CA MET A 52 -15.04 -2.18 -0.14
C MET A 52 -14.13 -3.34 -0.59
N TYR A 53 -13.44 -3.97 0.33
CA TYR A 53 -12.54 -5.08 0.04
C TYR A 53 -13.29 -6.32 -0.50
N GLU A 54 -14.45 -6.66 0.09
CA GLU A 54 -15.33 -7.72 -0.44
C GLU A 54 -15.82 -7.38 -1.86
N ASN A 55 -16.21 -6.15 -2.10
CA ASN A 55 -16.64 -5.68 -3.42
C ASN A 55 -15.50 -5.77 -4.44
N LYS A 56 -14.29 -5.42 -4.04
CA LYS A 56 -13.08 -5.57 -4.84
C LYS A 56 -12.78 -7.04 -5.17
N LYS A 57 -12.89 -7.93 -4.18
CA LYS A 57 -12.75 -9.39 -4.39
C LYS A 57 -13.81 -9.94 -5.36
N ALA A 58 -15.08 -9.54 -5.19
CA ALA A 58 -16.18 -9.97 -6.05
C ALA A 58 -15.98 -9.48 -7.49
N PHE A 59 -15.58 -8.23 -7.70
CA PHE A 59 -15.26 -7.67 -9.01
C PHE A 59 -14.18 -8.48 -9.73
N TYR A 60 -13.07 -8.80 -9.04
CA TYR A 60 -11.99 -9.60 -9.62
C TYR A 60 -12.36 -11.07 -9.87
N ARG A 61 -13.37 -11.62 -9.17
CA ARG A 61 -13.88 -12.98 -9.43
C ARG A 61 -14.74 -13.08 -10.69
N ILE A 62 -15.51 -12.05 -10.99
CA ILE A 62 -16.54 -12.04 -12.05
C ILE A 62 -15.96 -11.55 -13.38
N ASN A 63 -14.96 -10.68 -13.37
CA ASN A 63 -14.42 -10.07 -14.58
C ASN A 63 -13.45 -11.02 -15.32
N PRO A 64 -13.79 -11.52 -16.54
CA PRO A 64 -12.93 -12.45 -17.30
C PRO A 64 -11.56 -11.86 -17.67
N VAL A 65 -11.50 -10.54 -17.88
CA VAL A 65 -10.25 -9.81 -18.17
C VAL A 65 -9.34 -9.85 -16.94
N SER A 66 -9.89 -9.65 -15.74
CA SER A 66 -9.15 -9.74 -14.49
C SER A 66 -8.64 -11.15 -14.20
N ARG A 67 -9.39 -12.20 -14.59
CA ARG A 67 -8.92 -13.61 -14.49
C ARG A 67 -7.76 -13.91 -15.44
N ARG A 68 -7.80 -13.39 -16.67
CA ARG A 68 -6.72 -13.53 -17.66
C ARG A 68 -5.49 -12.75 -17.21
N TYR A 69 -5.67 -11.54 -16.69
CA TYR A 69 -4.62 -10.69 -16.12
C TYR A 69 -3.96 -11.35 -14.89
N ARG A 70 -4.75 -11.93 -13.99
CA ARG A 70 -4.25 -12.64 -12.80
C ARG A 70 -3.43 -13.87 -13.18
N ARG A 71 -3.89 -14.73 -14.13
CA ARG A 71 -3.13 -15.89 -14.60
C ARG A 71 -1.83 -15.51 -15.33
N CYS A 72 -1.82 -14.39 -16.03
CA CYS A 72 -0.59 -13.83 -16.61
C CYS A 72 0.35 -13.31 -15.52
N ASN A 73 -0.17 -12.60 -14.54
CA ASN A 73 0.60 -12.08 -13.42
C ASN A 73 1.12 -13.21 -12.51
N ASP A 74 0.33 -14.25 -12.24
CA ASP A 74 0.79 -15.40 -11.45
C ASP A 74 2.06 -16.04 -12.07
N LYS A 75 2.11 -16.18 -13.39
CA LYS A 75 3.30 -16.67 -14.07
C LYS A 75 4.46 -15.67 -14.04
N LEU A 76 4.14 -14.37 -14.20
CA LEU A 76 5.13 -13.27 -14.12
C LEU A 76 5.69 -13.09 -12.71
N LEU A 77 4.94 -13.46 -11.68
CA LEU A 77 5.32 -13.29 -10.28
C LEU A 77 5.99 -14.53 -9.69
N GLN A 78 5.72 -15.72 -10.25
CA GLN A 78 6.19 -16.98 -9.67
C GLN A 78 7.72 -17.05 -9.49
N HIS A 79 8.49 -16.37 -10.37
CA HIS A 79 9.93 -16.30 -10.24
C HIS A 79 10.42 -15.49 -9.03
N LEU A 80 9.57 -14.59 -8.48
CA LEU A 80 9.90 -13.83 -7.27
C LEU A 80 9.88 -14.68 -5.99
N SER A 81 9.39 -15.91 -6.05
CA SER A 81 9.46 -16.86 -4.93
C SER A 81 10.90 -17.28 -4.61
N ASP A 82 11.78 -17.24 -5.61
CA ASP A 82 13.20 -17.50 -5.43
C ASP A 82 13.95 -16.25 -4.93
N SER A 83 14.61 -16.37 -3.78
CA SER A 83 15.24 -15.23 -3.11
C SER A 83 16.38 -14.61 -3.94
N GLU A 84 17.12 -15.40 -4.72
CA GLU A 84 18.21 -14.88 -5.56
C GLU A 84 17.65 -14.12 -6.76
N THR A 85 16.59 -14.64 -7.34
CA THR A 85 15.85 -13.94 -8.41
C THR A 85 15.28 -12.62 -7.89
N LEU A 86 14.63 -12.62 -6.72
CA LEU A 86 14.10 -11.39 -6.12
C LEU A 86 15.21 -10.35 -5.87
N LYS A 87 16.37 -10.76 -5.34
CA LYS A 87 17.53 -9.88 -5.16
C LYS A 87 18.01 -9.27 -6.48
N ARG A 88 18.03 -10.05 -7.56
CA ARG A 88 18.39 -9.57 -8.89
C ARG A 88 17.37 -8.55 -9.39
N GLU A 89 16.06 -8.82 -9.29
CA GLU A 89 15.00 -7.89 -9.68
C GLU A 89 15.08 -6.55 -8.93
N LEU A 90 15.43 -6.60 -7.62
CA LEU A 90 15.69 -5.42 -6.81
C LEU A 90 16.92 -4.64 -7.29
N ALA A 91 18.01 -5.33 -7.62
CA ALA A 91 19.26 -4.72 -8.11
C ALA A 91 19.11 -4.11 -9.50
N GLU A 92 18.27 -4.68 -10.36
CA GLU A 92 17.97 -4.22 -11.72
C GLU A 92 16.94 -3.07 -11.74
N ASN A 93 16.49 -2.58 -10.55
CA ASN A 93 15.51 -1.52 -10.39
C ASN A 93 14.13 -1.82 -11.01
N HIS A 94 13.74 -3.08 -11.06
CA HIS A 94 12.39 -3.48 -11.45
C HIS A 94 11.36 -3.18 -10.37
N PHE A 95 11.80 -2.83 -9.16
CA PHE A 95 10.95 -2.33 -8.08
C PHE A 95 11.11 -0.82 -7.92
N LEU A 96 10.01 -0.10 -8.07
CA LEU A 96 9.95 1.35 -7.93
C LEU A 96 9.28 1.73 -6.62
N VAL A 97 9.77 2.79 -5.97
CA VAL A 97 9.17 3.34 -4.74
C VAL A 97 8.57 4.69 -5.05
N TYR A 98 7.26 4.81 -4.88
CA TYR A 98 6.50 6.06 -4.99
C TYR A 98 6.29 6.66 -3.61
N PHE A 99 6.17 7.98 -3.55
CA PHE A 99 5.89 8.71 -2.32
C PHE A 99 4.51 9.33 -2.40
N GLN A 100 3.59 8.91 -1.54
CA GLN A 100 2.27 9.48 -1.42
C GLN A 100 2.26 10.51 -0.28
N PRO A 101 1.99 11.81 -0.56
CA PRO A 101 2.01 12.82 0.48
C PRO A 101 0.88 12.63 1.50
N LYS A 102 1.21 12.83 2.77
CA LYS A 102 0.28 12.95 3.90
C LYS A 102 0.00 14.43 4.15
N ILE A 103 -1.26 14.82 4.13
CA ILE A 103 -1.69 16.22 4.26
C ILE A 103 -2.45 16.39 5.57
N SER A 104 -2.05 17.41 6.36
CA SER A 104 -2.79 17.80 7.57
C SER A 104 -4.20 18.28 7.21
N SER A 105 -5.19 17.77 7.91
CA SER A 105 -6.59 18.21 7.77
C SER A 105 -6.83 19.63 8.30
N GLU A 106 -5.98 20.12 9.21
CA GLU A 106 -6.11 21.41 9.85
C GLU A 106 -5.63 22.57 8.96
N ASN A 107 -4.44 22.43 8.39
CA ASN A 107 -3.76 23.51 7.66
C ASN A 107 -3.48 23.20 6.19
N ARG A 108 -3.81 22.00 5.72
CA ARG A 108 -3.60 21.50 4.34
C ARG A 108 -2.13 21.49 3.90
N LEU A 109 -1.20 21.49 4.83
CA LEU A 109 0.22 21.36 4.55
C LEU A 109 0.65 19.91 4.51
N ILE A 110 1.71 19.61 3.75
CA ILE A 110 2.34 18.30 3.75
C ILE A 110 3.05 18.12 5.10
N VAL A 111 2.71 17.02 5.80
CA VAL A 111 3.29 16.66 7.09
C VAL A 111 4.17 15.42 7.02
N GLY A 112 4.14 14.69 5.92
CA GLY A 112 4.91 13.47 5.70
C GLY A 112 4.55 12.85 4.37
N CYS A 113 5.05 11.64 4.12
CA CYS A 113 4.62 10.82 2.99
C CYS A 113 4.68 9.33 3.33
N GLU A 114 3.98 8.53 2.57
CA GLU A 114 4.03 7.06 2.62
C GLU A 114 4.83 6.55 1.43
N ALA A 115 5.76 5.62 1.68
CA ALA A 115 6.53 4.95 0.65
C ALA A 115 5.77 3.73 0.14
N LEU A 116 5.43 3.73 -1.12
CA LEU A 116 4.61 2.71 -1.78
C LEU A 116 5.40 2.02 -2.88
N ILE A 117 5.72 0.76 -2.69
CA ILE A 117 6.44 -0.04 -3.67
C ILE A 117 5.54 -0.49 -4.82
N ARG A 118 6.11 -0.59 -6.02
CA ARG A 118 5.48 -1.14 -7.23
C ARG A 118 6.49 -2.04 -7.94
N TYR A 119 6.02 -3.10 -8.57
CA TYR A 119 6.85 -3.97 -9.38
C TYR A 119 6.60 -3.72 -10.87
N THR A 120 7.67 -3.57 -11.64
CA THR A 120 7.64 -3.26 -13.08
C THR A 120 8.52 -4.25 -13.84
N PRO A 121 8.05 -5.50 -14.05
CA PRO A 121 8.86 -6.56 -14.70
C PRO A 121 9.26 -6.22 -16.13
N GLN A 122 8.51 -5.35 -16.79
CA GLN A 122 8.76 -4.90 -18.16
C GLN A 122 8.10 -3.55 -18.43
N PRO A 123 8.53 -2.81 -19.45
CA PRO A 123 7.94 -1.51 -19.80
C PRO A 123 6.42 -1.58 -19.97
N GLY A 124 5.71 -0.66 -19.32
CA GLY A 124 4.25 -0.56 -19.39
C GLY A 124 3.46 -1.50 -18.46
N VAL A 125 4.14 -2.38 -17.72
CA VAL A 125 3.50 -3.25 -16.71
C VAL A 125 3.80 -2.72 -15.32
N LEU A 126 2.77 -2.40 -14.55
CA LEU A 126 2.87 -1.97 -13.17
C LEU A 126 2.03 -2.91 -12.28
N ILE A 127 2.69 -3.61 -11.37
CA ILE A 127 2.08 -4.57 -10.45
C ILE A 127 2.07 -3.99 -9.05
N THR A 128 0.91 -4.06 -8.38
CA THR A 128 0.72 -3.48 -7.05
C THR A 128 1.13 -4.44 -5.94
N PRO A 129 1.46 -3.93 -4.73
CA PRO A 129 1.84 -4.77 -3.59
C PRO A 129 0.84 -5.88 -3.27
N GLY A 130 -0.46 -5.60 -3.37
CA GLY A 130 -1.51 -6.58 -3.12
C GLY A 130 -1.51 -7.79 -4.05
N GLU A 131 -0.76 -7.73 -5.16
CA GLU A 131 -0.62 -8.82 -6.12
C GLU A 131 0.63 -9.66 -5.86
N PHE A 132 1.76 -9.08 -5.44
CA PHE A 132 3.02 -9.80 -5.27
C PHE A 132 3.40 -10.08 -3.80
N LEU A 133 3.03 -9.23 -2.83
CA LEU A 133 3.39 -9.45 -1.42
C LEU A 133 2.87 -10.77 -0.84
N PRO A 134 1.63 -11.23 -1.15
CA PRO A 134 1.16 -12.52 -0.66
C PRO A 134 2.05 -13.69 -1.07
N LEU A 135 2.61 -13.65 -2.28
CA LEU A 135 3.56 -14.65 -2.76
C LEU A 135 4.87 -14.58 -1.95
N LEU A 136 5.42 -13.38 -1.75
CA LEU A 136 6.67 -13.21 -1.02
C LEU A 136 6.53 -13.60 0.46
N GLU A 137 5.35 -13.42 1.05
CA GLU A 137 5.06 -13.88 2.41
C GLU A 137 4.98 -15.41 2.50
N GLU A 138 4.38 -16.07 1.48
CA GLU A 138 4.30 -17.54 1.39
C GLU A 138 5.70 -18.17 1.32
N PHE A 139 6.62 -17.56 0.58
CA PHE A 139 7.99 -18.05 0.38
C PHE A 139 9.04 -17.42 1.30
N ASP A 140 8.61 -16.72 2.34
CA ASP A 140 9.50 -16.15 3.35
C ASP A 140 10.52 -15.12 2.85
N THR A 141 10.25 -14.48 1.71
CA THR A 141 11.15 -13.51 1.06
C THR A 141 10.73 -12.06 1.23
N VAL A 142 9.59 -11.81 1.87
CA VAL A 142 9.00 -10.46 2.00
C VAL A 142 9.92 -9.48 2.73
N SER A 143 10.75 -9.94 3.68
CA SER A 143 11.69 -9.09 4.41
C SER A 143 12.72 -8.42 3.48
N LEU A 144 13.06 -9.04 2.35
CA LEU A 144 13.94 -8.43 1.34
C LEU A 144 13.33 -7.14 0.79
N ILE A 145 12.02 -7.13 0.53
CA ILE A 145 11.28 -5.95 0.07
C ILE A 145 11.21 -4.88 1.17
N ASP A 146 10.87 -5.26 2.40
CA ASP A 146 10.73 -4.32 3.50
C ASP A 146 12.05 -3.57 3.75
N PHE A 147 13.16 -4.29 3.82
CA PHE A 147 14.48 -3.66 3.94
C PHE A 147 14.94 -2.90 2.70
N TYR A 148 14.57 -3.34 1.50
CA TYR A 148 14.85 -2.60 0.27
C TYR A 148 14.16 -1.24 0.29
N VAL A 149 12.86 -1.19 0.58
CA VAL A 149 12.11 0.07 0.66
C VAL A 149 12.69 0.97 1.74
N PHE A 150 12.99 0.43 2.93
CA PHE A 150 13.55 1.20 4.03
C PHE A 150 14.90 1.84 3.65
N ARG A 151 15.82 1.06 3.07
CA ARG A 151 17.12 1.59 2.58
C ARG A 151 16.93 2.62 1.47
N PHE A 152 16.01 2.37 0.54
CA PHE A 152 15.68 3.31 -0.53
C PHE A 152 15.20 4.65 0.04
N VAL A 153 14.28 4.63 1.01
CA VAL A 153 13.78 5.83 1.68
C VAL A 153 14.91 6.59 2.37
N CYS A 154 15.76 5.90 3.15
CA CYS A 154 16.93 6.53 3.79
C CYS A 154 17.85 7.20 2.75
N SER A 155 18.13 6.53 1.64
CA SER A 155 18.97 7.08 0.57
C SER A 155 18.33 8.31 -0.08
N ARG A 156 17.01 8.34 -0.24
CA ARG A 156 16.28 9.49 -0.82
C ARG A 156 16.21 10.66 0.13
N LEU A 157 15.93 10.43 1.40
CA LEU A 157 15.98 11.47 2.44
C LEU A 157 17.37 12.12 2.49
N LYS A 158 18.44 11.31 2.46
CA LYS A 158 19.81 11.84 2.40
C LYS A 158 20.05 12.70 1.15
N ALA A 159 19.67 12.21 -0.01
CA ALA A 159 19.85 12.94 -1.27
C ALA A 159 19.08 14.28 -1.27
N TRP A 160 17.86 14.32 -0.70
CA TRP A 160 17.09 15.57 -0.56
C TRP A 160 17.74 16.53 0.44
N GLN A 161 18.23 16.04 1.57
CA GLN A 161 18.94 16.83 2.57
C GLN A 161 20.21 17.43 1.98
N ASP A 162 21.00 16.66 1.22
CA ASP A 162 22.23 17.15 0.56
C ASP A 162 21.94 18.20 -0.50
N GLN A 163 20.75 18.20 -1.08
CA GLN A 163 20.27 19.24 -2.00
C GLN A 163 19.69 20.46 -1.27
N GLY A 164 19.76 20.52 0.05
CA GLY A 164 19.17 21.59 0.87
C GLY A 164 17.65 21.63 0.86
N ARG A 165 16.98 20.53 0.47
CA ARG A 165 15.53 20.46 0.47
C ARG A 165 15.02 20.15 1.88
N GLN A 166 13.85 20.66 2.20
CA GLN A 166 13.13 20.25 3.40
C GLN A 166 12.74 18.77 3.28
N ILE A 167 13.08 17.99 4.31
CA ILE A 167 12.67 16.59 4.42
C ILE A 167 11.50 16.47 5.42
N PHE A 168 10.65 15.47 5.19
CA PHE A 168 9.50 15.16 6.02
C PHE A 168 9.59 13.71 6.48
N PRO A 169 8.88 13.33 7.56
CA PRO A 169 8.75 11.92 7.95
C PRO A 169 8.18 11.08 6.81
N VAL A 170 8.74 9.89 6.66
CA VAL A 170 8.29 8.91 5.65
C VAL A 170 7.89 7.63 6.36
N SER A 171 6.66 7.20 6.14
CA SER A 171 6.23 5.88 6.60
C SER A 171 6.58 4.80 5.58
N VAL A 172 7.00 3.66 6.11
CA VAL A 172 7.34 2.45 5.37
C VAL A 172 6.54 1.30 5.93
N ASN A 173 5.84 0.60 5.05
CA ASN A 173 5.08 -0.59 5.41
C ASN A 173 6.04 -1.76 5.71
N PHE A 174 5.81 -2.44 6.84
CA PHE A 174 6.52 -3.65 7.22
C PHE A 174 5.55 -4.81 7.41
N SER A 175 5.93 -5.97 6.90
CA SER A 175 5.19 -7.21 7.15
C SER A 175 5.33 -7.65 8.60
N LEU A 176 4.29 -8.30 9.14
CA LEU A 176 4.35 -8.92 10.48
C LEU A 176 5.50 -9.92 10.61
N ARG A 177 5.90 -10.53 9.50
CA ARG A 177 7.01 -11.46 9.48
C ARG A 177 8.35 -10.76 9.76
N THR A 178 8.63 -9.69 9.04
CA THR A 178 9.84 -8.88 9.24
C THR A 178 9.88 -8.29 10.65
N LEU A 179 8.73 -7.89 11.20
CA LEU A 179 8.63 -7.38 12.57
C LEU A 179 9.01 -8.40 13.64
N ARG A 180 9.00 -9.69 13.34
CA ARG A 180 9.41 -10.77 14.24
C ARG A 180 10.88 -11.15 14.11
N GLU A 181 11.63 -10.52 13.18
CA GLU A 181 13.06 -10.78 13.05
C GLU A 181 13.81 -10.32 14.31
N ALA A 182 14.72 -11.17 14.78
CA ALA A 182 15.62 -10.79 15.87
C ALA A 182 16.49 -9.60 15.44
N ALA A 183 16.78 -8.70 16.39
CA ALA A 183 17.61 -7.52 16.17
C ALA A 183 17.11 -6.58 15.05
N LEU A 184 15.78 -6.55 14.80
CA LEU A 184 15.19 -5.66 13.77
C LEU A 184 15.53 -4.20 14.06
N SER A 185 15.33 -3.74 15.31
CA SER A 185 15.58 -2.35 15.71
C SER A 185 17.04 -1.94 15.49
N GLU A 186 17.98 -2.79 15.85
CA GLU A 186 19.41 -2.56 15.66
C GLU A 186 19.75 -2.49 14.17
N ARG A 187 19.15 -3.36 13.36
CA ARG A 187 19.35 -3.37 11.91
C ARG A 187 18.79 -2.11 11.25
N LEU A 188 17.59 -1.65 11.64
CA LEU A 188 17.00 -0.42 11.15
C LEU A 188 17.84 0.80 11.56
N LEU A 189 18.27 0.88 12.82
CA LEU A 189 19.15 1.96 13.30
C LEU A 189 20.49 1.97 12.59
N ALA A 190 21.08 0.81 12.31
CA ALA A 190 22.30 0.71 11.54
C ALA A 190 22.15 1.27 10.12
N ILE A 191 20.99 1.02 9.48
CA ILE A 191 20.69 1.61 8.16
C ILE A 191 20.53 3.12 8.28
N CYS A 192 19.79 3.62 9.26
CA CYS A 192 19.65 5.08 9.49
C CYS A 192 21.01 5.75 9.66
N ASN A 193 21.88 5.16 10.50
CA ASN A 193 23.23 5.67 10.75
C ASN A 193 24.11 5.63 9.51
N GLN A 194 24.00 4.59 8.67
CA GLN A 194 24.74 4.49 7.41
C GLN A 194 24.45 5.67 6.47
N PHE A 195 23.19 6.14 6.43
CA PHE A 195 22.77 7.29 5.60
C PHE A 195 22.82 8.62 6.35
N GLY A 196 23.10 8.62 7.66
CA GLY A 196 23.10 9.83 8.49
C GLY A 196 21.70 10.46 8.63
N ILE A 197 20.66 9.65 8.59
CA ILE A 197 19.27 10.09 8.75
C ILE A 197 18.80 9.84 10.17
N PRO A 198 18.33 10.88 10.90
CA PRO A 198 17.73 10.67 12.22
C PRO A 198 16.50 9.76 12.13
N ALA A 199 16.39 8.79 13.04
CA ALA A 199 15.28 7.82 13.04
C ALA A 199 13.88 8.46 13.12
N GLY A 200 13.76 9.66 13.68
CA GLY A 200 12.50 10.42 13.73
C GLY A 200 11.92 10.82 12.37
N TYR A 201 12.67 10.66 11.28
CA TYR A 201 12.15 10.84 9.92
C TYR A 201 11.61 9.55 9.30
N LEU A 202 11.55 8.46 10.06
CA LEU A 202 11.10 7.15 9.59
C LEU A 202 10.00 6.63 10.49
N GLU A 203 8.87 6.28 9.90
CA GLU A 203 7.73 5.69 10.57
C GLU A 203 7.57 4.26 10.04
N ILE A 204 7.35 3.29 10.94
CA ILE A 204 7.04 1.92 10.56
C ILE A 204 5.52 1.74 10.63
N GLU A 205 4.90 1.45 9.49
CA GLU A 205 3.49 1.08 9.44
C GLU A 205 3.35 -0.44 9.38
N ILE A 206 2.45 -0.95 10.22
CA ILE A 206 2.15 -2.37 10.28
C ILE A 206 0.88 -2.61 9.49
N THR A 207 0.99 -3.35 8.39
CA THR A 207 -0.17 -3.78 7.63
C THR A 207 -0.83 -4.97 8.35
N GLU A 208 -1.95 -4.73 9.03
CA GLU A 208 -2.78 -5.83 9.54
C GLU A 208 -3.44 -6.53 8.35
N LYS A 209 -3.12 -7.83 8.16
CA LYS A 209 -4.01 -8.69 7.38
C LYS A 209 -5.26 -8.92 8.21
N VAL A 210 -6.35 -8.27 7.84
CA VAL A 210 -7.69 -8.69 8.27
C VAL A 210 -7.96 -10.03 7.60
N HIS A 211 -7.77 -11.11 8.36
CA HIS A 211 -8.17 -12.47 7.98
C HIS A 211 -9.70 -12.63 7.99
#